data_735c0e21847add18c38a1eb1f6bb23fb
#
_entry.id   735c0e21847add18c38a1eb1f6bb23fb
#
_cell.length_a   1.000
_cell.length_b   1.000
_cell.length_c   1.000
_cell.angle_alpha   90.00
_cell.angle_beta   90.00
_cell.angle_gamma   90.00
#
_symmetry.space_group_name_H-M   'P 1'
#
loop_
_entity.id
_entity.type
_entity.pdbx_description
1 polymer ?
#
loop_
_entity_poly.entity_id
_entity_poly.type
_entity_poly.pdbx_seq_one_letter_code
_entity_poly.pdbx_strand_id
1 'polypeptide(L)'
;MDRLTQLREYMEKERLDAFYIAKPANVRCISGFTGEDSFLFITKANQYFITDARYTEQASYECPDYELVNWRINFGCSMGKAVAYCADKDGVKTIGFEQDHLTFEKWNSMQAELSAEMVPTLNVIEGFRAIKTPEEIKNLTVACDIASR
;
A
#
# COMPACT_ATOMS: atom_id res chain seq x y z
N MET A 1 -3.96 11.04 -14.66
CA MET A 1 -3.07 10.98 -13.47
C MET A 1 -3.13 9.56 -12.91
N ASP A 2 -2.00 8.94 -12.72
CA ASP A 2 -1.95 7.61 -12.14
C ASP A 2 -2.27 7.63 -10.62
N ARG A 3 -2.62 6.49 -10.07
CA ARG A 3 -3.07 6.36 -8.67
C ARG A 3 -1.98 6.67 -7.65
N LEU A 4 -0.73 6.34 -7.98
CA LEU A 4 0.42 6.61 -7.11
C LEU A 4 0.68 8.12 -7.00
N THR A 5 0.57 8.85 -8.10
CA THR A 5 0.66 10.31 -8.11
C THR A 5 -0.47 10.96 -7.30
N GLN A 6 -1.71 10.47 -7.46
CA GLN A 6 -2.84 10.96 -6.65
C GLN A 6 -2.60 10.76 -5.15
N LEU A 7 -2.03 9.61 -4.76
CA LEU A 7 -1.70 9.35 -3.36
C LEU A 7 -0.62 10.30 -2.84
N ARG A 8 0.43 10.56 -3.62
CA ARG A 8 1.49 11.49 -3.24
C ARG A 8 0.99 12.94 -3.11
N GLU A 9 0.09 13.38 -3.98
CA GLU A 9 -0.55 14.69 -3.85
C GLU A 9 -1.41 14.79 -2.57
N TYR A 10 -2.15 13.72 -2.26
CA TYR A 10 -2.89 13.64 -0.99
C TYR A 10 -1.95 13.72 0.23
N MET A 11 -0.85 12.95 0.20
CA MET A 11 0.15 12.98 1.27
C MET A 11 0.74 14.38 1.47
N GLU A 12 1.05 15.07 0.38
CA GLU A 12 1.57 16.44 0.44
C GLU A 12 0.56 17.40 1.08
N LYS A 13 -0.70 17.36 0.64
CA LYS A 13 -1.79 18.17 1.17
C LYS A 13 -2.02 17.94 2.66
N GLU A 14 -2.01 16.68 3.10
CA GLU A 14 -2.25 16.29 4.49
C GLU A 14 -0.96 16.30 5.35
N ARG A 15 0.17 16.71 4.78
CA ARG A 15 1.49 16.77 5.44
C ARG A 15 1.95 15.41 5.99
N LEU A 16 1.67 14.33 5.25
CA LEU A 16 2.14 12.99 5.54
C LEU A 16 3.45 12.74 4.79
N ASP A 17 4.42 12.13 5.46
CA ASP A 17 5.69 11.75 4.83
C ASP A 17 5.59 10.42 4.10
N ALA A 18 4.72 9.53 4.58
CA ALA A 18 4.48 8.22 3.98
C ALA A 18 3.04 7.76 4.15
N PHE A 19 2.69 6.69 3.42
CA PHE A 19 1.40 6.02 3.55
C PHE A 19 1.59 4.50 3.54
N TYR A 20 1.03 3.82 4.55
CA TYR A 20 1.00 2.37 4.65
C TYR A 20 -0.34 1.83 4.17
N ILE A 21 -0.30 0.91 3.19
CA ILE A 21 -1.48 0.34 2.54
C ILE A 21 -1.54 -1.16 2.82
N ALA A 22 -2.62 -1.61 3.42
CA ALA A 22 -2.84 -2.99 3.81
C ALA A 22 -4.07 -3.64 3.18
N LYS A 23 -5.08 -2.86 2.75
CA LYS A 23 -6.26 -3.41 2.08
C LYS A 23 -5.89 -3.99 0.71
N PRO A 24 -6.18 -5.28 0.43
CA PRO A 24 -5.81 -5.92 -0.83
C PRO A 24 -6.28 -5.16 -2.08
N ALA A 25 -7.52 -4.67 -2.08
CA ALA A 25 -8.06 -3.89 -3.18
C ALA A 25 -7.32 -2.56 -3.41
N ASN A 26 -6.81 -1.94 -2.35
CA ASN A 26 -6.05 -0.70 -2.43
C ASN A 26 -4.58 -0.95 -2.81
N VAL A 27 -3.99 -2.05 -2.34
CA VAL A 27 -2.67 -2.53 -2.83
C VAL A 27 -2.73 -2.72 -4.35
N ARG A 28 -3.73 -3.44 -4.85
CA ARG A 28 -3.93 -3.64 -6.29
C ARG A 28 -4.15 -2.33 -7.03
N CYS A 29 -4.96 -1.43 -6.49
CA CYS A 29 -5.26 -0.12 -7.11
C CYS A 29 -4.00 0.73 -7.32
N ILE A 30 -3.09 0.74 -6.34
CA ILE A 30 -1.89 1.57 -6.36
C ILE A 30 -0.74 0.89 -7.13
N SER A 31 -0.55 -0.42 -6.95
CA SER A 31 0.61 -1.14 -7.51
C SER A 31 0.31 -1.94 -8.77
N GLY A 32 -0.95 -2.29 -9.03
CA GLY A 32 -1.33 -3.23 -10.08
C GLY A 32 -1.08 -4.70 -9.72
N PHE A 33 -0.57 -5.00 -8.53
CA PHE A 33 -0.29 -6.37 -8.11
C PHE A 33 -1.55 -7.22 -8.04
N THR A 34 -1.52 -8.41 -8.62
CA THR A 34 -2.69 -9.31 -8.74
C THR A 34 -2.72 -10.41 -7.68
N GLY A 35 -1.68 -10.54 -6.87
CA GLY A 35 -1.61 -11.52 -5.77
C GLY A 35 -2.22 -11.00 -4.47
N GLU A 36 -1.97 -11.72 -3.39
CA GLU A 36 -2.51 -11.47 -2.06
C GLU A 36 -1.39 -11.26 -1.03
N ASP A 37 -1.75 -11.10 0.24
CA ASP A 37 -0.82 -11.02 1.40
C ASP A 37 0.38 -10.09 1.18
N SER A 38 0.14 -8.94 0.58
CA SER A 38 1.15 -7.94 0.28
C SER A 38 0.70 -6.56 0.72
N PHE A 39 1.69 -5.71 0.99
CA PHE A 39 1.49 -4.39 1.58
C PHE A 39 2.35 -3.39 0.84
N LEU A 40 1.94 -2.13 0.84
CA LEU A 40 2.75 -1.05 0.26
C LEU A 40 3.14 -0.06 1.34
N PHE A 41 4.34 0.46 1.21
CA PHE A 41 4.80 1.61 1.95
C PHE A 41 5.29 2.65 0.95
N ILE A 42 4.55 3.73 0.83
CA ILE A 42 4.80 4.78 -0.17
C ILE A 42 5.32 6.00 0.55
N THR A 43 6.49 6.48 0.14
CA THR A 43 7.04 7.76 0.59
C THR A 43 6.97 8.80 -0.52
N LYS A 44 7.37 10.03 -0.23
CA LYS A 44 7.43 11.10 -1.24
C LYS A 44 8.37 10.75 -2.41
N ALA A 45 9.46 10.01 -2.12
CA ALA A 45 10.51 9.70 -3.10
C ALA A 45 10.50 8.23 -3.57
N ASN A 46 10.14 7.29 -2.71
CA ASN A 46 10.28 5.86 -2.94
C ASN A 46 8.94 5.12 -2.79
N GLN A 47 8.91 3.91 -3.28
CA GLN A 47 7.81 2.97 -3.11
C GLN A 47 8.35 1.58 -2.77
N TYR A 48 7.86 1.03 -1.66
CA TYR A 48 8.25 -0.27 -1.16
C TYR A 48 7.09 -1.25 -1.28
N PHE A 49 7.40 -2.45 -1.77
CA PHE A 49 6.47 -3.57 -1.84
C PHE A 49 6.86 -4.59 -0.77
N ILE A 50 6.06 -4.67 0.27
CA ILE A 50 6.32 -5.54 1.42
C ILE A 50 5.54 -6.84 1.24
N THR A 51 6.25 -7.95 1.12
CA THR A 51 5.65 -9.27 0.89
C THR A 51 6.51 -10.37 1.52
N ASP A 52 6.19 -11.61 1.25
CA ASP A 52 6.98 -12.77 1.67
C ASP A 52 7.44 -13.63 0.47
N ALA A 53 8.19 -14.70 0.73
CA ALA A 53 8.82 -15.52 -0.29
C ALA A 53 7.86 -16.11 -1.33
N ARG A 54 6.58 -16.25 -1.01
CA ARG A 54 5.56 -16.79 -1.93
C ARG A 54 5.30 -15.86 -3.12
N TYR A 55 5.48 -14.55 -2.94
CA TYR A 55 5.10 -13.52 -3.91
C TYR A 55 6.26 -12.68 -4.43
N THR A 56 7.50 -12.86 -3.96
CA THR A 56 8.65 -12.06 -4.40
C THR A 56 8.90 -12.15 -5.89
N GLU A 57 8.80 -13.34 -6.47
CA GLU A 57 8.97 -13.52 -7.92
C GLU A 57 7.87 -12.80 -8.70
N GLN A 58 6.59 -13.03 -8.36
CA GLN A 58 5.46 -12.37 -9.02
C GLN A 58 5.57 -10.85 -8.90
N ALA A 59 5.90 -10.33 -7.72
CA ALA A 59 6.05 -8.90 -7.49
C ALA A 59 7.19 -8.29 -8.32
N SER A 60 8.28 -9.04 -8.55
CA SER A 60 9.38 -8.56 -9.39
C SER A 60 8.98 -8.33 -10.85
N TYR A 61 7.99 -9.06 -11.35
CA TYR A 61 7.46 -8.90 -12.70
C TYR A 61 6.32 -7.87 -12.78
N GLU A 62 5.40 -7.90 -11.81
CA GLU A 62 4.23 -7.04 -11.83
C GLU A 62 4.49 -5.63 -11.28
N CYS A 63 5.45 -5.50 -10.37
CA CYS A 63 5.79 -4.24 -9.69
C CYS A 63 7.30 -3.93 -9.78
N PRO A 64 7.90 -3.86 -10.99
CA PRO A 64 9.36 -3.72 -11.17
C PRO A 64 9.91 -2.40 -10.61
N ASP A 65 9.07 -1.38 -10.49
CA ASP A 65 9.47 -0.05 -9.99
C ASP A 65 9.44 0.05 -8.45
N TYR A 66 9.09 -1.05 -7.77
CA TYR A 66 9.03 -1.10 -6.31
C TYR A 66 10.28 -1.76 -5.73
N GLU A 67 10.78 -1.23 -4.62
CA GLU A 67 11.76 -1.93 -3.81
C GLU A 67 11.07 -3.05 -3.01
N LEU A 68 11.51 -4.30 -3.24
CA LEU A 68 10.92 -5.47 -2.58
C LEU A 68 11.49 -5.65 -1.17
N VAL A 69 10.61 -5.82 -0.20
CA VAL A 69 10.96 -6.05 1.21
C VAL A 69 10.29 -7.33 1.68
N ASN A 70 11.11 -8.34 2.07
CA ASN A 70 10.60 -9.57 2.65
C ASN A 70 10.52 -9.43 4.17
N TRP A 71 9.31 -9.17 4.68
CA TRP A 71 9.10 -8.91 6.10
C TRP A 71 9.23 -10.14 7.00
N ARG A 72 9.01 -11.34 6.45
CA ARG A 72 9.14 -12.58 7.23
C ARG A 72 10.58 -12.99 7.44
N ILE A 73 11.36 -13.04 6.36
CA ILE A 73 12.75 -13.49 6.41
C ILE A 73 13.65 -12.44 7.06
N ASN A 74 13.55 -11.18 6.60
CA ASN A 74 14.51 -10.16 6.98
C ASN A 74 14.19 -9.48 8.32
N PHE A 75 12.92 -9.56 8.78
CA PHE A 75 12.45 -8.84 9.97
C PHE A 75 11.77 -9.75 11.00
N GLY A 76 12.02 -11.05 10.96
CA GLY A 76 11.51 -11.99 11.96
C GLY A 76 9.99 -12.02 12.07
N CYS A 77 9.27 -11.93 10.95
CA CYS A 77 7.80 -11.87 10.90
C CYS A 77 7.22 -10.63 11.61
N SER A 78 7.96 -9.56 11.74
CA SER A 78 7.48 -8.27 12.28
C SER A 78 7.22 -7.26 11.15
N MET A 79 5.95 -6.98 10.90
CA MET A 79 5.57 -5.92 9.96
C MET A 79 6.02 -4.54 10.45
N GLY A 80 5.95 -4.30 11.76
CA GLY A 80 6.41 -3.04 12.34
C GLY A 80 7.91 -2.78 12.08
N LYS A 81 8.75 -3.81 12.21
CA LYS A 81 10.19 -3.70 11.91
C LYS A 81 10.45 -3.47 10.41
N ALA A 82 9.70 -4.12 9.54
CA ALA A 82 9.82 -3.91 8.10
C ALA A 82 9.43 -2.49 7.69
N VAL A 83 8.33 -1.97 8.23
CA VAL A 83 7.90 -0.58 7.99
C VAL A 83 8.89 0.41 8.62
N ALA A 84 9.42 0.14 9.81
CA ALA A 84 10.44 0.95 10.45
C ALA A 84 11.71 1.06 9.60
N TYR A 85 12.15 -0.05 9.01
CA TYR A 85 13.29 -0.05 8.07
C TYR A 85 13.06 0.90 6.89
N CYS A 86 11.90 0.82 6.24
CA CYS A 86 11.55 1.70 5.13
C CYS A 86 11.44 3.17 5.57
N ALA A 87 10.81 3.42 6.71
CA ALA A 87 10.62 4.74 7.26
C ALA A 87 11.96 5.42 7.65
N ASP A 88 12.85 4.68 8.31
CA ASP A 88 14.15 5.19 8.71
C ASP A 88 15.04 5.49 7.50
N LYS A 89 15.00 4.65 6.48
CA LYS A 89 15.74 4.84 5.23
C LYS A 89 15.37 6.16 4.53
N ASP A 90 14.10 6.55 4.56
CA ASP A 90 13.60 7.76 3.90
C ASP A 90 13.37 8.94 4.88
N GLY A 91 13.76 8.82 6.14
CA GLY A 91 13.60 9.88 7.13
C GLY A 91 12.14 10.26 7.43
N VAL A 92 11.24 9.29 7.37
CA VAL A 92 9.79 9.47 7.57
C VAL A 92 9.47 9.74 9.04
N LYS A 93 8.63 10.74 9.30
CA LYS A 93 8.16 11.12 10.64
C LYS A 93 6.67 10.91 10.84
N THR A 94 5.88 10.92 9.76
CA THR A 94 4.42 10.75 9.79
C THR A 94 3.97 9.76 8.74
N ILE A 95 3.16 8.77 9.14
CA ILE A 95 2.70 7.68 8.28
C ILE A 95 1.18 7.64 8.31
N GLY A 96 0.53 7.95 7.20
CA GLY A 96 -0.91 7.70 7.03
C GLY A 96 -1.18 6.20 6.94
N PHE A 97 -2.29 5.73 7.48
CA PHE A 97 -2.71 4.34 7.38
C PHE A 97 -4.23 4.19 7.31
N GLU A 98 -4.69 3.06 6.82
CA GLU A 98 -6.11 2.72 6.67
C GLU A 98 -6.71 2.27 8.01
N GLN A 99 -7.34 3.20 8.74
CA GLN A 99 -7.84 2.97 10.10
C GLN A 99 -8.96 1.94 10.19
N ASP A 100 -9.71 1.74 9.12
CA ASP A 100 -10.83 0.79 9.07
C ASP A 100 -10.41 -0.63 8.69
N HIS A 101 -9.15 -0.84 8.38
CA HIS A 101 -8.59 -2.15 8.03
C HIS A 101 -7.54 -2.64 9.03
N LEU A 102 -6.71 -1.76 9.55
CA LEU A 102 -5.70 -2.11 10.54
C LEU A 102 -6.35 -2.28 11.91
N THR A 103 -6.27 -3.50 12.49
CA THR A 103 -6.80 -3.72 13.85
C THR A 103 -6.00 -2.93 14.88
N PHE A 104 -6.62 -2.63 16.02
CA PHE A 104 -5.93 -1.94 17.12
C PHE A 104 -4.68 -2.69 17.58
N GLU A 105 -4.74 -4.01 17.69
CA GLU A 105 -3.61 -4.86 18.05
C GLU A 105 -2.43 -4.70 17.07
N LYS A 106 -2.71 -4.77 15.77
CA LYS A 106 -1.69 -4.58 14.73
C LYS A 106 -1.12 -3.17 14.74
N TRP A 107 -1.97 -2.16 14.87
CA TRP A 107 -1.53 -0.77 14.99
C TRP A 107 -0.60 -0.58 16.19
N ASN A 108 -1.00 -1.05 17.36
CA ASN A 108 -0.22 -0.93 18.60
C ASN A 108 1.14 -1.65 18.47
N SER A 109 1.14 -2.84 17.92
CA SER A 109 2.35 -3.62 17.65
C SER A 109 3.31 -2.92 16.66
N MET A 110 2.77 -2.33 15.59
CA MET A 110 3.56 -1.57 14.63
C MET A 110 4.08 -0.27 15.22
N GLN A 111 3.25 0.50 15.91
CA GLN A 111 3.65 1.78 16.51
C GLN A 111 4.76 1.60 17.55
N ALA A 112 4.79 0.49 18.26
CA ALA A 112 5.86 0.16 19.22
C ALA A 112 7.25 0.02 18.56
N GLU A 113 7.31 -0.35 17.28
CA GLU A 113 8.55 -0.51 16.52
C GLU A 113 8.96 0.76 15.73
N LEU A 114 8.07 1.75 15.64
CA LEU A 114 8.25 2.95 14.83
C LEU A 114 8.65 4.16 15.67
N SER A 115 9.62 4.94 15.17
CA SER A 115 9.88 6.30 15.66
C SER A 115 8.88 7.30 15.06
N ALA A 116 8.36 7.01 13.86
CA ALA A 116 7.36 7.80 13.17
C ALA A 116 5.98 7.64 13.81
N GLU A 117 5.17 8.70 13.74
CA GLU A 117 3.77 8.69 14.18
C GLU A 117 2.87 8.10 13.09
N MET A 118 2.04 7.13 13.44
CA MET A 118 0.99 6.61 12.58
C MET A 118 -0.28 7.47 12.71
N VAL A 119 -0.69 8.07 11.60
CA VAL A 119 -1.85 8.97 11.50
C VAL A 119 -3.02 8.22 10.84
N PRO A 120 -4.16 8.05 11.53
CA PRO A 120 -5.30 7.36 10.97
C PRO A 120 -5.94 8.15 9.83
N THR A 121 -6.27 7.46 8.74
CA THR A 121 -6.98 8.02 7.58
C THR A 121 -8.17 7.15 7.21
N LEU A 122 -9.14 7.70 6.51
CA LEU A 122 -10.34 6.97 6.11
C LEU A 122 -10.71 7.28 4.66
N ASN A 123 -10.99 6.21 3.89
CA ASN A 123 -11.52 6.28 2.53
C ASN A 123 -10.65 7.06 1.52
N VAL A 124 -9.34 7.11 1.70
CA VAL A 124 -8.43 7.86 0.81
C VAL A 124 -8.37 7.21 -0.55
N ILE A 125 -7.90 5.97 -0.61
CA ILE A 125 -7.72 5.22 -1.87
C ILE A 125 -9.07 4.78 -2.43
N GLU A 126 -10.03 4.52 -1.58
CA GLU A 126 -11.42 4.26 -1.99
C GLU A 126 -12.01 5.46 -2.76
N GLY A 127 -11.68 6.68 -2.36
CA GLY A 127 -12.05 7.89 -3.11
C GLY A 127 -11.45 7.91 -4.52
N PHE A 128 -10.20 7.49 -4.67
CA PHE A 128 -9.58 7.35 -6.00
C PHE A 128 -10.26 6.26 -6.84
N ARG A 129 -10.58 5.11 -6.22
CA ARG A 129 -11.24 3.97 -6.87
C ARG A 129 -12.69 4.26 -7.26
N ALA A 130 -13.34 5.22 -6.63
CA ALA A 130 -14.72 5.62 -6.96
C ALA A 130 -14.82 6.12 -8.40
N ILE A 131 -13.79 6.80 -8.90
CA ILE A 131 -13.71 7.26 -10.29
C ILE A 131 -12.92 6.23 -11.09
N LYS A 132 -13.63 5.50 -11.98
CA LYS A 132 -13.03 4.42 -12.78
C LYS A 132 -12.23 4.98 -13.96
N THR A 133 -11.09 4.33 -14.24
CA THR A 133 -10.31 4.59 -15.46
C THR A 133 -11.04 4.02 -16.69
N PRO A 134 -10.70 4.47 -17.91
CA PRO A 134 -11.28 3.88 -19.14
C PRO A 134 -11.06 2.37 -19.25
N GLU A 135 -9.92 1.85 -18.79
CA GLU A 135 -9.62 0.42 -18.78
C GLU A 135 -10.48 -0.32 -17.76
N GLU A 136 -10.65 0.22 -16.56
CA GLU A 136 -11.54 -0.35 -15.53
C GLU A 136 -12.99 -0.39 -16.02
N ILE A 137 -13.48 0.65 -16.72
CA ILE A 137 -14.81 0.69 -17.32
C ILE A 137 -14.95 -0.42 -18.37
N LYS A 138 -13.96 -0.58 -19.26
CA LYS A 138 -13.95 -1.65 -20.25
C LYS A 138 -14.05 -3.03 -19.61
N ASN A 139 -13.26 -3.30 -18.58
CA ASN A 139 -13.27 -4.58 -17.87
C ASN A 139 -14.59 -4.83 -17.15
N LEU A 140 -15.18 -3.80 -16.53
CA LEU A 140 -16.51 -3.88 -15.91
C LEU A 140 -17.60 -4.18 -16.95
N THR A 141 -17.55 -3.55 -18.12
CA THR A 141 -18.51 -3.80 -19.21
C THR A 141 -18.45 -5.26 -19.65
N VAL A 142 -17.25 -5.80 -19.88
CA VAL A 142 -17.07 -7.22 -20.23
C VAL A 142 -17.60 -8.15 -19.13
N ALA A 143 -17.33 -7.85 -17.88
CA ALA A 143 -17.82 -8.64 -16.74
C ALA A 143 -19.35 -8.62 -16.65
N CYS A 144 -19.98 -7.47 -16.85
CA CYS A 144 -21.44 -7.34 -16.90
C CYS A 144 -22.05 -8.14 -18.07
N ASP A 145 -21.46 -8.08 -19.26
CA ASP A 145 -21.91 -8.84 -20.42
C ASP A 145 -21.84 -10.35 -20.19
N ILE A 146 -20.80 -10.85 -19.53
CA ILE A 146 -20.67 -12.25 -19.17
C ILE A 146 -21.74 -12.66 -18.15
N ALA A 147 -21.97 -11.82 -17.14
CA ALA A 147 -22.94 -12.11 -16.08
C ALA A 147 -24.41 -12.05 -16.58
N SER A 148 -24.67 -11.36 -17.70
CA SER A 148 -26.01 -11.18 -18.28
C SER A 148 -26.39 -12.29 -19.28
N ARG A 149 -25.50 -13.21 -19.60
CA ARG A 149 -25.71 -14.35 -20.52
C ARG A 149 -26.19 -15.58 -19.78
#